data_6d2e5ae2769c1e1db316f36ed276de20
#
_entry.id   6d2e5ae2769c1e1db316f36ed276de20
#
_cell.length_a   1.000
_cell.length_b   1.000
_cell.length_c   1.000
_cell.angle_alpha   90.00
_cell.angle_beta   90.00
_cell.angle_gamma   90.00
#
_symmetry.space_group_name_H-M   'P 1'
#
loop_
_entity.id
_entity.type
_entity.pdbx_description
1 polymer ?
#
loop_
_entity_poly.entity_id
_entity_poly.type
_entity_poly.pdbx_seq_one_letter_code
_entity_poly.pdbx_strand_id
1 'polypeptide(L)'
;MSNIIDVKRTVVSFLKENINCYDVTVIKIEKDKELWSAVAEVYEDDSFLKSMNLPPKQVRLFYSVKTDENLEITSFERLNSFEGIDSGDQ
;
A
#
# COMPACT_ATOMS: atom_id res chain seq x y z
N MET A 1 -0.10 -12.37 -19.76
CA MET A 1 -0.13 -10.93 -19.93
C MET A 1 -0.86 -10.28 -18.77
N SER A 2 -0.25 -9.28 -18.18
CA SER A 2 -0.81 -8.69 -16.97
C SER A 2 -1.68 -7.50 -17.33
N ASN A 3 -2.67 -7.25 -16.52
CA ASN A 3 -3.48 -6.04 -16.67
C ASN A 3 -3.65 -5.40 -15.31
N ILE A 4 -4.32 -4.27 -15.29
CA ILE A 4 -4.40 -3.47 -14.08
C ILE A 4 -5.15 -4.18 -12.96
N ILE A 5 -6.10 -5.03 -13.31
CA ILE A 5 -6.86 -5.78 -12.30
C ILE A 5 -5.95 -6.81 -11.66
N ASP A 6 -5.10 -7.46 -12.44
CA ASP A 6 -4.17 -8.45 -11.91
C ASP A 6 -3.15 -7.78 -11.00
N VAL A 7 -2.67 -6.61 -11.38
CA VAL A 7 -1.73 -5.87 -10.56
C VAL A 7 -2.37 -5.50 -9.22
N LYS A 8 -3.60 -5.00 -9.27
CA LYS A 8 -4.30 -4.63 -8.04
C LYS A 8 -4.43 -5.82 -7.11
N ARG A 9 -4.84 -6.96 -7.66
CA ARG A 9 -5.03 -8.16 -6.84
C ARG A 9 -3.72 -8.62 -6.23
N THR A 10 -2.64 -8.59 -7.00
CA THR A 10 -1.34 -8.99 -6.53
C THR A 10 -0.85 -8.09 -5.41
N VAL A 11 -1.01 -6.79 -5.56
CA VAL A 11 -0.57 -5.83 -4.56
C VAL A 11 -1.36 -5.99 -3.27
N VAL A 12 -2.68 -6.15 -3.37
CA VAL A 12 -3.52 -6.31 -2.19
C VAL A 12 -3.12 -7.58 -1.43
N SER A 13 -2.93 -8.68 -2.15
CA SER A 13 -2.55 -9.94 -1.51
C SER A 13 -1.18 -9.81 -0.85
N PHE A 14 -0.24 -9.19 -1.53
CA PHE A 14 1.10 -9.04 -1.00
C PHE A 14 1.07 -8.23 0.30
N LEU A 15 0.35 -7.12 0.31
CA LEU A 15 0.31 -6.29 1.49
C LEU A 15 -0.40 -6.97 2.64
N LYS A 16 -1.48 -7.68 2.36
CA LYS A 16 -2.18 -8.39 3.43
C LYS A 16 -1.35 -9.50 4.02
N GLU A 17 -0.47 -10.11 3.23
CA GLU A 17 0.36 -11.19 3.75
C GLU A 17 1.57 -10.69 4.52
N ASN A 18 2.04 -9.51 4.20
CA ASN A 18 3.28 -9.02 4.77
C ASN A 18 3.11 -7.91 5.79
N ILE A 19 1.94 -7.33 5.87
CA ILE A 19 1.67 -6.24 6.79
C ILE A 19 0.41 -6.58 7.57
N ASN A 20 0.47 -6.39 8.88
CA ASN A 20 -0.68 -6.67 9.72
C ASN A 20 -1.62 -5.47 9.65
N CYS A 21 -2.51 -5.48 8.68
CA CYS A 21 -3.41 -4.36 8.45
C CYS A 21 -4.84 -4.84 8.31
N TYR A 22 -5.78 -3.92 8.52
CA TYR A 22 -7.18 -4.27 8.45
C TYR A 22 -7.73 -4.18 7.04
N ASP A 23 -7.25 -3.23 6.28
CA ASP A 23 -7.83 -3.00 4.97
C ASP A 23 -6.76 -2.44 4.05
N VAL A 24 -6.85 -2.79 2.77
CA VAL A 24 -5.90 -2.31 1.76
C VAL A 24 -6.70 -1.81 0.58
N THR A 25 -6.43 -0.58 0.17
CA THR A 25 -7.07 0.00 -1.00
C THR A 25 -5.97 0.52 -1.93
N VAL A 26 -5.94 0.02 -3.15
CA VAL A 26 -4.98 0.52 -4.12
C VAL A 26 -5.54 1.81 -4.70
N ILE A 27 -4.80 2.90 -4.56
CA ILE A 27 -5.29 4.20 -4.97
C ILE A 27 -4.63 4.71 -6.23
N LYS A 28 -3.55 4.09 -6.68
CA LYS A 28 -2.89 4.51 -7.90
C LYS A 28 -2.12 3.34 -8.46
N ILE A 29 -2.21 3.13 -9.76
CA ILE A 29 -1.43 2.12 -10.46
C ILE A 29 -0.91 2.77 -11.72
N GLU A 30 0.39 2.64 -11.96
CA GLU A 30 1.00 3.17 -13.17
C GLU A 30 1.85 2.10 -13.82
N LYS A 31 1.91 2.09 -15.10
CA LYS A 31 2.79 1.20 -15.84
C LYS A 31 3.89 2.03 -16.47
N ASP A 32 5.15 1.61 -16.27
CA ASP A 32 6.28 2.29 -16.85
C ASP A 32 7.09 1.23 -17.57
N LYS A 33 7.04 1.23 -18.87
CA LYS A 33 7.69 0.21 -19.70
C LYS A 33 7.11 -1.16 -19.35
N GLU A 34 7.91 -2.01 -18.76
CA GLU A 34 7.44 -3.34 -18.42
C GLU A 34 7.22 -3.50 -16.93
N LEU A 35 7.28 -2.43 -16.19
CA LEU A 35 7.11 -2.50 -14.73
C LEU A 35 5.82 -1.82 -14.33
N TRP A 36 5.26 -2.30 -13.24
CA TRP A 36 4.07 -1.67 -12.67
C TRP A 36 4.42 -1.07 -11.33
N SER A 37 3.82 0.07 -11.04
CA SER A 37 4.03 0.76 -9.77
C SER A 37 2.66 1.06 -9.19
N ALA A 38 2.46 0.72 -7.94
CA ALA A 38 1.17 0.92 -7.30
C ALA A 38 1.37 1.59 -5.96
N VAL A 39 0.41 2.43 -5.58
CA VAL A 39 0.38 3.02 -4.26
C VAL A 39 -0.90 2.54 -3.58
N ALA A 40 -0.77 2.05 -2.38
CA ALA A 40 -1.90 1.53 -1.64
C ALA A 40 -2.02 2.21 -0.30
N GLU A 41 -3.26 2.40 0.12
CA GLU A 41 -3.57 2.94 1.43
C GLU A 41 -3.93 1.76 2.32
N VAL A 42 -3.34 1.69 3.50
CA VAL A 42 -3.64 0.62 4.44
C VAL A 42 -4.00 1.22 5.78
N TYR A 43 -4.78 0.47 6.56
CA TYR A 43 -5.14 0.87 7.91
C TYR A 43 -4.56 -0.15 8.88
N GLU A 44 -3.77 0.33 9.81
CA GLU A 44 -3.12 -0.52 10.81
C GLU A 44 -3.42 0.02 12.20
N ASP A 45 -3.30 -0.82 13.22
CA ASP A 45 -3.39 -0.36 14.59
C ASP A 45 -2.17 0.48 14.91
N ASP A 46 -2.38 1.53 15.68
CA ASP A 46 -1.27 2.33 16.16
C ASP A 46 -0.57 1.53 17.28
N SER A 47 0.61 1.05 16.98
CA SER A 47 1.32 0.19 17.92
C SER A 47 1.72 0.94 19.19
N PHE A 48 1.91 2.25 19.11
CA PHE A 48 2.22 3.02 20.30
C PHE A 48 1.05 3.00 21.28
N LEU A 49 -0.17 3.22 20.79
CA LEU A 49 -1.33 3.18 21.66
C LEU A 49 -1.53 1.79 22.22
N LYS A 50 -1.26 0.78 21.42
CA LYS A 50 -1.43 -0.58 21.88
C LYS A 50 -0.44 -0.89 23.00
N SER A 51 0.81 -0.43 22.88
CA SER A 51 1.80 -0.69 23.89
C SER A 51 1.53 0.08 25.17
N MET A 52 0.77 1.16 25.11
CA MET A 52 0.41 1.93 26.28
C MET A 52 -0.89 1.44 26.91
N ASN A 53 -1.42 0.35 26.39
CA ASN A 53 -2.66 -0.23 26.89
C ASN A 53 -3.84 0.75 26.74
N LEU A 54 -3.79 1.57 25.72
CA LEU A 54 -4.87 2.51 25.41
C LEU A 54 -5.76 1.89 24.36
N PRO A 55 -6.97 2.40 24.18
CA PRO A 55 -7.87 1.87 23.17
C PRO A 55 -7.21 1.90 21.79
N PRO A 56 -7.36 0.86 21.00
CA PRO A 56 -6.72 0.84 19.69
C PRO A 56 -7.27 1.92 18.77
N LYS A 57 -6.42 2.45 17.96
CA LYS A 57 -6.80 3.43 16.96
C LYS A 57 -6.11 3.06 15.67
N GLN A 58 -6.84 3.13 14.58
CA GLN A 58 -6.28 2.81 13.28
C GLN A 58 -5.60 4.02 12.68
N VAL A 59 -4.47 3.80 12.06
CA VAL A 59 -3.76 4.87 11.35
C VAL A 59 -3.71 4.52 9.89
N ARG A 60 -3.76 5.52 9.05
CA ARG A 60 -3.72 5.36 7.61
C ARG A 60 -2.29 5.53 7.14
N LEU A 61 -1.81 4.52 6.44
CA LEU A 61 -0.44 4.53 5.94
C LEU A 61 -0.46 4.27 4.45
N PHE A 62 0.59 4.69 3.77
CA PHE A 62 0.69 4.49 2.33
C PHE A 62 1.92 3.67 2.03
N TYR A 63 1.80 2.75 1.06
CA TYR A 63 2.91 1.93 0.63
C TYR A 63 3.03 1.99 -0.88
N SER A 64 4.26 2.00 -1.35
CA SER A 64 4.55 1.93 -2.77
C SER A 64 5.04 0.54 -3.08
N VAL A 65 4.41 -0.14 -4.03
CA VAL A 65 4.77 -1.51 -4.39
C VAL A 65 5.07 -1.54 -5.88
N LYS A 66 6.17 -2.18 -6.25
CA LYS A 66 6.52 -2.31 -7.65
C LYS A 66 6.59 -3.76 -8.04
N THR A 67 6.12 -4.08 -9.24
CA THR A 67 6.17 -5.43 -9.76
C THR A 67 6.76 -5.42 -11.16
N ASP A 68 7.21 -6.58 -11.61
CA ASP A 68 7.62 -6.71 -12.99
C ASP A 68 6.43 -7.16 -13.84
N GLU A 69 6.69 -7.47 -15.11
CA GLU A 69 5.60 -7.84 -16.01
C GLU A 69 4.99 -9.18 -15.65
N ASN A 70 5.67 -9.99 -14.87
CA ASN A 70 5.13 -11.27 -14.42
C ASN A 70 4.44 -11.16 -13.07
N LEU A 71 4.24 -9.96 -12.60
CA LEU A 71 3.57 -9.68 -11.33
C LEU A 71 4.37 -10.14 -10.12
N GLU A 72 5.68 -10.23 -10.27
CA GLU A 72 6.51 -10.51 -9.11
C GLU A 72 6.87 -9.20 -8.45
N ILE A 73 6.75 -9.17 -7.13
CA ILE A 73 7.04 -7.95 -6.39
C ILE A 73 8.54 -7.71 -6.43
N THR A 74 8.95 -6.58 -6.95
CA THR A 74 10.37 -6.25 -7.05
C THR A 74 10.81 -5.31 -5.92
N SER A 75 9.89 -4.52 -5.39
CA SER A 75 10.22 -3.69 -4.24
C SER A 75 8.96 -3.16 -3.61
N PHE A 76 9.03 -2.81 -2.33
CA PHE A 76 7.96 -2.03 -1.73
C PHE A 76 8.54 -1.21 -0.60
N GLU A 77 7.89 -0.10 -0.31
CA GLU A 77 8.36 0.74 0.77
C GLU A 77 7.20 1.53 1.35
N ARG A 78 7.33 1.92 2.59
CA ARG A 78 6.34 2.74 3.24
C ARG A 78 6.63 4.20 2.90
N LEU A 79 5.58 4.92 2.57
CA LEU A 79 5.70 6.33 2.27
C LEU A 79 5.27 7.13 3.47
N ASN A 80 5.95 8.23 3.73
CA ASN A 80 5.53 9.09 4.83
C ASN A 80 4.25 9.83 4.47
N SER A 81 4.09 10.15 3.21
CA SER A 81 2.86 10.77 2.75
C SER A 81 2.77 10.52 1.26
N PHE A 82 1.59 10.66 0.70
CA PHE A 82 1.41 10.53 -0.72
C PHE A 82 1.04 11.91 -1.24
N GLU A 83 1.96 12.52 -1.93
CA GLU A 83 1.78 13.91 -2.34
C GLU A 83 0.55 14.13 -3.18
N GLY A 84 0.18 13.19 -3.98
CA GLY A 84 -1.01 13.36 -4.79
C GLY A 84 -2.28 13.38 -4.00
N ILE A 85 -2.25 12.88 -2.77
CA ILE A 85 -3.44 12.83 -1.97
C ILE A 85 -3.50 13.97 -1.03
N ASP A 86 -2.40 14.30 -0.41
CA ASP A 86 -2.41 15.27 0.59
C ASP A 86 -2.24 16.61 0.14
N SER A 87 -2.09 16.82 -1.10
CA SER A 87 -1.87 18.11 -1.59
C SER A 87 -3.01 18.94 -1.26
N GLY A 88 -3.36 19.63 -0.88
CA GLY A 88 -4.43 20.45 -0.61
C GLY A 88 -4.88 20.44 0.79
N ASP A 89 -4.40 19.55 1.50
CA ASP A 89 -4.84 19.44 2.79
C ASP A 89 -4.08 20.10 3.76
N GLN A 90 -3.17 20.73 3.44
CA GLN A 90 -2.38 21.23 4.42
C GLN A 90 -2.52 22.54 4.69
#